data_9864de219383bcd580c9ced1dfac917d
#
_entry.id   9864de219383bcd580c9ced1dfac917d
#
_cell.length_a   1.000
_cell.length_b   1.000
_cell.length_c   1.000
_cell.angle_alpha   90.00
_cell.angle_beta   90.00
_cell.angle_gamma   90.00
#
_symmetry.space_group_name_H-M   'P 1'
#
loop_
_entity.id
_entity.type
_entity.pdbx_description
1 polymer ?
#
loop_
_entity_poly.entity_id
_entity_poly.type
_entity_poly.pdbx_seq_one_letter_code
_entity_poly.pdbx_strand_id
1 'polypeptide(L)'
;MGKFSEGLLNDETILANLNICADHTILDAGCGNGYMAKKFSGLVGNTGKIYALDPDRGAIANLKKEVEKTNIEAFVGDITKPTRLKAASIDLVYLSTVFHIFSESQIEGFVTEIKRILKPNAQLAIVNIKKEDTPFGPPVEMRSSPEELRKKVPLIRKTLVEVSEHFYMQVFENA
;
A
#
# COMPACT_ATOMS: atom_id res chain seq x y z
N MET A 1 -13.36 4.64 1.66
CA MET A 1 -12.27 4.18 2.55
C MET A 1 -11.07 5.13 2.61
N GLY A 2 -10.73 5.86 1.57
CA GLY A 2 -9.60 6.79 1.57
C GLY A 2 -9.67 7.90 2.62
N LYS A 3 -10.84 8.35 2.99
CA LYS A 3 -11.02 9.38 4.04
C LYS A 3 -10.81 8.84 5.46
N PHE A 4 -10.91 7.53 5.67
CA PHE A 4 -10.87 6.95 7.01
C PHE A 4 -9.46 6.97 7.62
N SER A 5 -8.43 6.81 6.82
CA SER A 5 -7.04 6.82 7.30
C SER A 5 -6.38 8.19 7.26
N GLU A 6 -6.94 9.15 6.51
CA GLU A 6 -6.45 10.53 6.52
C GLU A 6 -6.61 11.13 7.93
N GLY A 7 -5.54 11.65 8.49
CA GLY A 7 -5.53 12.23 9.82
C GLY A 7 -5.47 11.22 10.97
N LEU A 8 -5.61 9.91 10.70
CA LEU A 8 -5.43 8.86 11.71
C LEU A 8 -4.01 8.30 11.76
N LEU A 9 -3.26 8.46 10.69
CA LEU A 9 -1.88 7.97 10.55
C LEU A 9 -0.89 9.13 10.60
N ASN A 10 0.29 8.87 11.13
CA ASN A 10 1.38 9.83 11.10
C ASN A 10 2.14 9.68 9.78
N ASP A 11 1.84 10.54 8.81
CA ASP A 11 2.43 10.51 7.47
C ASP A 11 3.94 10.69 7.50
N GLU A 12 4.45 11.56 8.36
CA GLU A 12 5.90 11.79 8.48
C GLU A 12 6.62 10.52 8.92
N THR A 13 6.07 9.80 9.89
CA THR A 13 6.64 8.52 10.35
C THR A 13 6.59 7.46 9.24
N ILE A 14 5.48 7.38 8.51
CA ILE A 14 5.37 6.46 7.36
C ILE A 14 6.46 6.78 6.35
N LEU A 15 6.53 8.01 5.89
CA LEU A 15 7.47 8.42 4.83
C LEU A 15 8.93 8.29 5.26
N ALA A 16 9.24 8.58 6.52
CA ALA A 16 10.59 8.46 7.06
C ALA A 16 11.10 7.00 7.12
N ASN A 17 10.20 6.03 7.17
CA ASN A 17 10.53 4.60 7.24
C ASN A 17 10.42 3.87 5.90
N LEU A 18 10.19 4.60 4.82
CA LEU A 18 10.21 4.11 3.44
C LEU A 18 11.41 4.70 2.71
N ASN A 19 12.17 3.86 2.01
CA ASN A 19 13.33 4.32 1.25
C ASN A 19 12.87 4.86 -0.12
N ILE A 20 12.17 5.99 -0.12
CA ILE A 20 11.69 6.62 -1.35
C ILE A 20 12.78 7.51 -1.92
N CYS A 21 13.16 7.25 -3.16
CA CYS A 21 14.13 8.04 -3.91
C CYS A 21 13.46 8.72 -5.10
N ALA A 22 14.10 9.76 -5.60
CA ALA A 22 13.73 10.31 -6.91
C ALA A 22 13.77 9.19 -7.96
N ASP A 23 12.96 9.31 -8.98
CA ASP A 23 12.84 8.33 -10.08
C ASP A 23 12.18 6.99 -9.71
N HIS A 24 11.81 6.76 -8.45
CA HIS A 24 11.10 5.54 -8.07
C HIS A 24 9.75 5.43 -8.76
N THR A 25 9.34 4.18 -9.01
CA THR A 25 7.99 3.82 -9.41
C THR A 25 7.28 3.18 -8.22
N ILE A 26 6.20 3.81 -7.75
CA ILE A 26 5.46 3.39 -6.56
C ILE A 26 4.04 2.99 -6.94
N LEU A 27 3.56 1.88 -6.38
CA LEU A 27 2.16 1.49 -6.46
C LEU A 27 1.48 1.77 -5.10
N ASP A 28 0.48 2.63 -5.12
CA ASP A 28 -0.46 2.80 -4.01
C ASP A 28 -1.66 1.86 -4.27
N ALA A 29 -1.64 0.69 -3.65
CA ALA A 29 -2.64 -0.34 -3.81
C ALA A 29 -3.78 -0.14 -2.80
N GLY A 30 -5.02 -0.04 -3.29
CA GLY A 30 -6.14 0.38 -2.46
C GLY A 30 -6.05 1.88 -2.15
N CYS A 31 -5.80 2.67 -3.16
CA CYS A 31 -5.45 4.10 -3.04
C CYS A 31 -6.60 5.00 -2.56
N GLY A 32 -7.84 4.53 -2.62
CA GLY A 32 -9.00 5.34 -2.27
C GLY A 32 -9.03 6.65 -3.07
N ASN A 33 -9.05 7.78 -2.36
CA ASN A 33 -9.03 9.11 -2.97
C ASN A 33 -7.64 9.58 -3.44
N GLY A 34 -6.60 8.77 -3.27
CA GLY A 34 -5.25 9.09 -3.71
C GLY A 34 -4.45 10.00 -2.79
N TYR A 35 -4.85 10.14 -1.54
CA TYR A 35 -4.15 10.98 -0.56
C TYR A 35 -2.64 10.66 -0.48
N MET A 36 -2.29 9.39 -0.26
CA MET A 36 -0.88 8.98 -0.20
C MET A 36 -0.21 8.98 -1.58
N ALA A 37 -0.92 8.61 -2.63
CA ALA A 37 -0.40 8.69 -4.00
C ALA A 37 0.10 10.09 -4.34
N LYS A 38 -0.63 11.13 -3.94
CA LYS A 38 -0.23 12.53 -4.14
C LYS A 38 1.02 12.90 -3.35
N LYS A 39 1.17 12.39 -2.13
CA LYS A 39 2.38 12.59 -1.32
C LYS A 39 3.59 11.90 -1.96
N PHE A 40 3.44 10.66 -2.38
CA PHE A 40 4.51 9.93 -3.08
C PHE A 40 4.92 10.63 -4.37
N SER A 41 3.96 11.18 -5.11
CA SER A 41 4.21 11.92 -6.35
C SER A 41 5.19 13.07 -6.15
N GLY A 42 5.04 13.84 -5.08
CA GLY A 42 5.95 14.91 -4.73
C GLY A 42 7.36 14.44 -4.39
N LEU A 43 7.50 13.24 -3.83
CA LEU A 43 8.80 12.70 -3.40
C LEU A 43 9.62 12.08 -4.53
N VAL A 44 8.97 11.45 -5.50
CA VAL A 44 9.68 10.81 -6.63
C VAL A 44 10.04 11.78 -7.74
N GLY A 45 9.46 12.98 -7.73
CA GLY A 45 9.75 14.02 -8.71
C GLY A 45 9.22 13.74 -10.11
N ASN A 46 9.64 14.58 -11.06
CA ASN A 46 9.13 14.55 -12.45
C ASN A 46 9.51 13.30 -13.24
N THR A 47 10.57 12.61 -12.84
CA THR A 47 11.05 11.40 -13.51
C THR A 47 10.56 10.12 -12.85
N GLY A 48 9.94 10.24 -11.66
CA GLY A 48 9.28 9.14 -10.99
C GLY A 48 7.86 8.91 -11.52
N LYS A 49 7.27 7.78 -11.09
CA LYS A 49 5.92 7.39 -11.49
C LYS A 49 5.15 6.84 -10.31
N ILE A 50 3.89 7.23 -10.20
CA ILE A 50 2.96 6.66 -9.21
C ILE A 50 1.83 5.96 -9.96
N TYR A 51 1.59 4.70 -9.62
CA TYR A 51 0.37 4.00 -9.97
C TYR A 51 -0.57 4.00 -8.76
N ALA A 52 -1.81 4.37 -8.98
CA ALA A 52 -2.85 4.37 -7.96
C ALA A 52 -3.96 3.42 -8.39
N LEU A 53 -4.16 2.35 -7.63
CA LEU A 53 -5.06 1.25 -7.96
C LEU A 53 -6.11 1.09 -6.86
N ASP A 54 -7.37 0.99 -7.26
CA ASP A 54 -8.47 0.72 -6.34
C ASP A 54 -9.58 -0.01 -7.11
N PRO A 55 -10.32 -0.94 -6.47
CA PRO A 55 -11.49 -1.56 -7.11
C PRO A 55 -12.69 -0.61 -7.23
N ASP A 56 -12.71 0.49 -6.50
CA ASP A 56 -13.80 1.48 -6.54
C ASP A 56 -13.71 2.35 -7.80
N ARG A 57 -14.63 2.10 -8.74
CA ARG A 57 -14.69 2.82 -10.01
C ARG A 57 -14.96 4.33 -9.84
N GLY A 58 -15.78 4.68 -8.85
CA GLY A 58 -16.11 6.09 -8.56
C GLY A 58 -14.93 6.86 -8.01
N ALA A 59 -14.21 6.26 -7.05
CA ALA A 59 -12.99 6.84 -6.48
C ALA A 59 -11.93 7.07 -7.57
N ILE A 60 -11.70 6.07 -8.42
CA ILE A 60 -10.73 6.17 -9.52
C ILE A 60 -11.16 7.22 -10.56
N ALA A 61 -12.43 7.29 -10.92
CA ALA A 61 -12.92 8.31 -11.86
C ALA A 61 -12.68 9.73 -11.35
N ASN A 62 -12.89 9.96 -10.05
CA ASN A 62 -12.62 11.25 -9.43
C ASN A 62 -11.11 11.54 -9.38
N LEU A 63 -10.31 10.55 -8.97
CA LEU A 63 -8.87 10.71 -8.89
C LEU A 63 -8.25 11.01 -10.26
N LYS A 64 -8.67 10.34 -11.30
CA LYS A 64 -8.19 10.61 -12.68
C LYS A 64 -8.33 12.07 -13.07
N LYS A 65 -9.44 12.71 -12.70
CA LYS A 65 -9.67 14.14 -13.00
C LYS A 65 -8.69 15.04 -12.23
N GLU A 66 -8.41 14.68 -10.97
CA GLU A 66 -7.52 15.48 -10.11
C GLU A 66 -6.05 15.39 -10.51
N VAL A 67 -5.64 14.26 -11.08
CA VAL A 67 -4.21 13.96 -11.35
C VAL A 67 -3.83 13.97 -12.82
N GLU A 68 -4.68 14.48 -13.69
CA GLU A 68 -4.56 14.44 -15.15
C GLU A 68 -3.20 14.94 -15.69
N LYS A 69 -2.62 15.94 -15.05
CA LYS A 69 -1.36 16.56 -15.49
C LYS A 69 -0.20 16.25 -14.53
N THR A 70 -0.24 15.12 -13.87
CA THR A 70 0.78 14.70 -12.91
C THR A 70 1.45 13.40 -13.35
N ASN A 71 2.41 12.93 -12.55
CA ASN A 71 3.05 11.61 -12.74
C ASN A 71 2.25 10.46 -12.12
N ILE A 72 0.99 10.70 -11.72
CA ILE A 72 0.10 9.68 -11.17
C ILE A 72 -0.78 9.11 -12.26
N GLU A 73 -0.77 7.78 -12.39
CA GLU A 73 -1.70 7.05 -13.25
C GLU A 73 -2.63 6.22 -12.39
N ALA A 74 -3.92 6.62 -12.37
CA ALA A 74 -4.95 5.93 -11.61
C ALA A 74 -5.70 4.94 -12.50
N PHE A 75 -5.95 3.73 -11.99
CA PHE A 75 -6.72 2.73 -12.72
C PHE A 75 -7.50 1.81 -11.77
N VAL A 76 -8.64 1.32 -12.27
CA VAL A 76 -9.45 0.34 -11.55
C VAL A 76 -8.77 -1.02 -11.60
N GLY A 77 -8.66 -1.68 -10.46
CA GLY A 77 -8.09 -3.01 -10.39
C GLY A 77 -8.16 -3.62 -9.01
N ASP A 78 -7.82 -4.88 -8.94
CA ASP A 78 -7.80 -5.69 -7.72
C ASP A 78 -6.40 -6.25 -7.54
N ILE A 79 -5.70 -5.82 -6.50
CA ILE A 79 -4.31 -6.22 -6.22
C ILE A 79 -4.19 -7.71 -5.84
N THR A 80 -5.29 -8.36 -5.52
CA THR A 80 -5.31 -9.81 -5.25
C THR A 80 -5.34 -10.66 -6.52
N LYS A 81 -5.34 -10.02 -7.69
CA LYS A 81 -5.36 -10.63 -9.02
C LYS A 81 -4.22 -10.09 -9.88
N PRO A 82 -3.88 -10.77 -10.99
CA PRO A 82 -2.90 -10.21 -11.93
C PRO A 82 -3.31 -8.81 -12.41
N THR A 83 -2.41 -7.85 -12.29
CA THR A 83 -2.61 -6.48 -12.77
C THR A 83 -1.98 -6.30 -14.15
N ARG A 84 -2.23 -5.14 -14.77
CA ARG A 84 -1.59 -4.74 -16.02
C ARG A 84 -0.14 -4.28 -15.87
N LEU A 85 0.38 -4.20 -14.63
CA LEU A 85 1.73 -3.74 -14.35
C LEU A 85 2.77 -4.76 -14.82
N LYS A 86 3.89 -4.26 -15.31
CA LYS A 86 4.98 -5.11 -15.79
C LYS A 86 5.68 -5.82 -14.61
N ALA A 87 6.18 -7.02 -14.87
CA ALA A 87 7.02 -7.73 -13.92
C ALA A 87 8.28 -6.92 -13.58
N ALA A 88 8.73 -6.98 -12.34
CA ALA A 88 9.93 -6.32 -11.84
C ALA A 88 10.03 -4.84 -12.24
N SER A 89 8.93 -4.10 -12.08
CA SER A 89 8.85 -2.69 -12.49
C SER A 89 8.61 -1.70 -11.34
N ILE A 90 8.27 -2.21 -10.15
CA ILE A 90 7.85 -1.39 -9.00
C ILE A 90 8.93 -1.38 -7.92
N ASP A 91 9.28 -0.20 -7.44
CA ASP A 91 10.26 0.01 -6.37
C ASP A 91 9.64 -0.07 -4.96
N LEU A 92 8.36 0.29 -4.84
CA LEU A 92 7.61 0.24 -3.59
C LEU A 92 6.14 -0.03 -3.87
N VAL A 93 5.57 -1.01 -3.18
CA VAL A 93 4.11 -1.18 -3.07
C VAL A 93 3.69 -0.76 -1.67
N TYR A 94 2.72 0.13 -1.59
CA TYR A 94 2.12 0.60 -0.34
C TYR A 94 0.66 0.13 -0.27
N LEU A 95 0.32 -0.59 0.81
CA LEU A 95 -1.03 -1.10 1.07
C LEU A 95 -1.43 -0.68 2.49
N SER A 96 -2.40 0.23 2.61
CA SER A 96 -2.80 0.76 3.90
C SER A 96 -4.26 0.45 4.22
N THR A 97 -4.49 -0.22 5.35
CA THR A 97 -5.83 -0.48 5.91
C THR A 97 -6.75 -1.30 4.99
N VAL A 98 -6.17 -2.21 4.21
CA VAL A 98 -6.88 -3.05 3.24
C VAL A 98 -6.68 -4.56 3.52
N PHE A 99 -5.52 -4.95 4.01
CA PHE A 99 -5.14 -6.36 4.15
C PHE A 99 -6.15 -7.20 4.95
N HIS A 100 -6.80 -6.62 5.95
CA HIS A 100 -7.76 -7.30 6.82
C HIS A 100 -9.01 -7.81 6.08
N ILE A 101 -9.32 -7.29 4.90
CA ILE A 101 -10.49 -7.72 4.12
C ILE A 101 -10.20 -8.93 3.21
N PHE A 102 -8.94 -9.32 3.05
CA PHE A 102 -8.56 -10.40 2.15
C PHE A 102 -8.87 -11.77 2.76
N SER A 103 -9.49 -12.65 1.97
CA SER A 103 -9.59 -14.08 2.26
C SER A 103 -8.22 -14.74 2.07
N GLU A 104 -8.09 -16.01 2.51
CA GLU A 104 -6.84 -16.75 2.31
C GLU A 104 -6.43 -16.83 0.84
N SER A 105 -7.36 -17.13 -0.06
CA SER A 105 -7.09 -17.19 -1.50
C SER A 105 -6.71 -15.82 -2.08
N GLN A 106 -7.30 -14.75 -1.56
CA GLN A 106 -6.93 -13.38 -1.95
C GLN A 106 -5.53 -13.01 -1.46
N ILE A 107 -5.14 -13.44 -0.27
CA ILE A 107 -3.77 -13.24 0.24
C ILE A 107 -2.76 -13.96 -0.65
N GLU A 108 -3.05 -15.20 -1.07
CA GLU A 108 -2.18 -15.94 -2.01
C GLU A 108 -2.04 -15.20 -3.34
N GLY A 109 -3.14 -14.72 -3.89
CA GLY A 109 -3.15 -13.92 -5.11
C GLY A 109 -2.36 -12.61 -4.96
N PHE A 110 -2.58 -11.90 -3.86
CA PHE A 110 -1.83 -10.69 -3.51
C PHE A 110 -0.32 -10.95 -3.45
N VAL A 111 0.11 -11.96 -2.70
CA VAL A 111 1.52 -12.31 -2.57
C VAL A 111 2.14 -12.66 -3.93
N THR A 112 1.42 -13.43 -4.74
CA THR A 112 1.87 -13.81 -6.08
C THR A 112 2.08 -12.56 -6.96
N GLU A 113 1.12 -11.65 -6.97
CA GLU A 113 1.21 -10.43 -7.77
C GLU A 113 2.31 -9.50 -7.26
N ILE A 114 2.42 -9.31 -5.94
CA ILE A 114 3.47 -8.46 -5.35
C ILE A 114 4.87 -8.97 -5.73
N LYS A 115 5.10 -10.28 -5.61
CA LYS A 115 6.39 -10.88 -6.00
C LYS A 115 6.69 -10.70 -7.49
N ARG A 116 5.65 -10.70 -8.33
CA ARG A 116 5.81 -10.52 -9.77
C ARG A 116 6.19 -9.10 -10.14
N ILE A 117 5.50 -8.10 -9.56
CA ILE A 117 5.67 -6.69 -9.97
C ILE A 117 6.84 -5.98 -9.28
N LEU A 118 7.21 -6.39 -8.07
CA LEU A 118 8.34 -5.79 -7.36
C LEU A 118 9.67 -6.15 -8.01
N LYS A 119 10.52 -5.16 -8.16
CA LYS A 119 11.93 -5.38 -8.51
C LYS A 119 12.62 -6.21 -7.40
N PRO A 120 13.76 -6.88 -7.72
CA PRO A 120 14.61 -7.44 -6.66
C PRO A 120 15.00 -6.36 -5.64
N ASN A 121 14.95 -6.69 -4.37
CA ASN A 121 15.25 -5.80 -3.24
C ASN A 121 14.28 -4.61 -3.07
N ALA A 122 13.20 -4.56 -3.83
CA ALA A 122 12.17 -3.55 -3.68
C ALA A 122 11.27 -3.83 -2.47
N GLN A 123 10.54 -2.81 -2.02
CA GLN A 123 9.81 -2.83 -0.76
C GLN A 123 8.31 -3.05 -0.93
N LEU A 124 7.73 -3.77 0.04
CA LEU A 124 6.30 -3.81 0.29
C LEU A 124 6.05 -3.23 1.68
N ALA A 125 5.26 -2.19 1.78
CA ALA A 125 4.83 -1.62 3.06
C ALA A 125 3.34 -1.89 3.28
N ILE A 126 3.02 -2.53 4.39
CA ILE A 126 1.63 -2.80 4.80
C ILE A 126 1.35 -2.07 6.10
N VAL A 127 0.33 -1.21 6.08
CA VAL A 127 -0.19 -0.54 7.27
C VAL A 127 -1.48 -1.23 7.69
N ASN A 128 -1.50 -1.68 8.94
CA ASN A 128 -2.65 -2.35 9.54
C ASN A 128 -3.02 -1.71 10.88
N ILE A 129 -4.30 -1.80 11.23
CA ILE A 129 -4.75 -1.55 12.60
C ILE A 129 -4.22 -2.67 13.51
N LYS A 130 -3.77 -2.30 14.71
CA LYS A 130 -3.28 -3.27 15.70
C LYS A 130 -4.37 -4.27 16.08
N LYS A 131 -3.97 -5.51 16.37
CA LYS A 131 -4.89 -6.57 16.80
C LYS A 131 -5.13 -6.45 18.33
N GLU A 132 -5.81 -5.39 18.68
CA GLU A 132 -6.21 -5.08 20.06
C GLU A 132 -7.55 -4.35 20.05
N ASP A 133 -8.18 -4.18 21.20
CA ASP A 133 -9.42 -3.41 21.30
C ASP A 133 -9.16 -1.94 21.01
N THR A 134 -9.90 -1.38 20.07
CA THR A 134 -9.78 0.02 19.64
C THR A 134 -11.16 0.63 19.49
N PRO A 135 -11.30 1.97 19.62
CA PRO A 135 -12.62 2.62 19.50
C PRO A 135 -13.23 2.59 18.12
N PHE A 136 -12.51 2.07 17.10
CA PHE A 136 -12.98 1.99 15.72
C PHE A 136 -12.24 0.86 14.99
N GLY A 137 -12.63 0.63 13.75
CA GLY A 137 -12.00 -0.34 12.86
C GLY A 137 -12.77 -1.65 12.74
N PRO A 138 -12.24 -2.60 11.95
CA PRO A 138 -12.88 -3.90 11.78
C PRO A 138 -12.83 -4.73 13.08
N PRO A 139 -13.66 -5.78 13.21
CA PRO A 139 -13.58 -6.71 14.34
C PRO A 139 -12.15 -7.22 14.56
N VAL A 140 -11.76 -7.41 15.83
CA VAL A 140 -10.40 -7.81 16.22
C VAL A 140 -9.97 -9.12 15.54
N GLU A 141 -10.89 -10.06 15.37
CA GLU A 141 -10.66 -11.34 14.71
C GLU A 141 -10.30 -11.24 13.22
N MET A 142 -10.66 -10.14 12.58
CA MET A 142 -10.29 -9.85 11.18
C MET A 142 -8.91 -9.21 11.05
N ARG A 143 -8.32 -8.78 12.17
CA ARG A 143 -7.04 -8.09 12.17
C ARG A 143 -5.89 -9.07 12.23
N SER A 144 -4.73 -8.66 11.73
CA SER A 144 -3.49 -9.43 11.84
C SER A 144 -2.51 -8.69 12.74
N SER A 145 -1.95 -9.40 13.73
CA SER A 145 -0.77 -8.91 14.45
C SER A 145 0.44 -8.91 13.51
N PRO A 146 1.53 -8.20 13.84
CA PRO A 146 2.77 -8.28 13.05
C PRO A 146 3.28 -9.70 12.84
N GLU A 147 3.16 -10.57 13.85
CA GLU A 147 3.60 -11.97 13.75
C GLU A 147 2.68 -12.79 12.82
N GLU A 148 1.37 -12.57 12.86
CA GLU A 148 0.43 -13.21 11.95
C GLU A 148 0.64 -12.71 10.52
N LEU A 149 0.85 -11.41 10.33
CA LEU A 149 1.15 -10.82 9.02
C LEU A 149 2.41 -11.42 8.41
N ARG A 150 3.46 -11.58 9.22
CA ARG A 150 4.72 -12.21 8.80
C ARG A 150 4.52 -13.62 8.25
N LYS A 151 3.62 -14.41 8.88
CA LYS A 151 3.33 -15.78 8.43
C LYS A 151 2.57 -15.78 7.10
N LYS A 152 1.73 -14.79 6.87
CA LYS A 152 0.90 -14.66 5.66
C LYS A 152 1.66 -14.09 4.46
N VAL A 153 2.71 -13.30 4.70
CA VAL A 153 3.50 -12.62 3.67
C VAL A 153 4.93 -13.15 3.69
N PRO A 154 5.26 -14.13 2.84
CA PRO A 154 6.58 -14.78 2.82
C PRO A 154 7.62 -13.95 2.06
N LEU A 155 7.85 -12.73 2.52
CA LEU A 155 8.91 -11.84 2.09
C LEU A 155 9.86 -11.56 3.25
N ILE A 156 11.01 -10.96 2.97
CA ILE A 156 11.99 -10.64 4.00
C ILE A 156 11.47 -9.49 4.85
N ARG A 157 11.27 -9.73 6.15
CA ARG A 157 10.83 -8.69 7.07
C ARG A 157 11.97 -7.72 7.37
N LYS A 158 11.73 -6.44 7.21
CA LYS A 158 12.72 -5.38 7.45
C LYS A 158 12.35 -4.52 8.66
N THR A 159 11.41 -3.62 8.51
CA THR A 159 11.07 -2.60 9.52
C THR A 159 9.66 -2.79 10.03
N LEU A 160 9.50 -2.75 11.35
CA LEU A 160 8.21 -2.67 12.02
C LEU A 160 8.18 -1.37 12.82
N VAL A 161 7.19 -0.52 12.59
CA VAL A 161 7.07 0.78 13.25
C VAL A 161 5.62 1.11 13.56
N GLU A 162 5.38 1.75 14.70
CA GLU A 162 4.07 2.34 14.98
C GLU A 162 3.90 3.61 14.15
N VAL A 163 2.78 3.73 13.44
CA VAL A 163 2.49 4.88 12.60
C VAL A 163 1.33 5.72 13.15
N SER A 164 0.78 5.30 14.26
CA SER A 164 -0.08 6.05 15.18
C SER A 164 -0.42 5.18 16.39
N GLU A 165 -1.25 5.67 17.29
CA GLU A 165 -1.64 4.95 18.51
C GLU A 165 -2.19 3.54 18.21
N HIS A 166 -3.02 3.39 17.17
CA HIS A 166 -3.72 2.14 16.87
C HIS A 166 -3.25 1.44 15.60
N PHE A 167 -2.20 1.93 14.96
CA PHE A 167 -1.73 1.39 13.68
C PHE A 167 -0.23 1.11 13.69
N TYR A 168 0.16 0.07 12.95
CA TYR A 168 1.56 -0.25 12.67
C TYR A 168 1.80 -0.36 11.17
N MET A 169 3.05 -0.18 10.76
CA MET A 169 3.50 -0.46 9.42
C MET A 169 4.61 -1.51 9.45
N GLN A 170 4.44 -2.58 8.68
CA GLN A 170 5.48 -3.56 8.44
C GLN A 170 6.01 -3.38 7.02
N VAL A 171 7.31 -3.19 6.93
CA VAL A 171 8.02 -3.14 5.64
C VAL A 171 8.68 -4.48 5.39
N PHE A 172 8.48 -5.01 4.19
CA PHE A 172 9.11 -6.23 3.66
C PHE A 172 9.98 -5.89 2.46
N GLU A 173 10.91 -6.76 2.15
CA GLU A 173 11.76 -6.67 0.97
C GLU A 173 11.59 -7.91 0.10
N ASN A 174 11.49 -7.70 -1.20
CA ASN A 174 11.44 -8.78 -2.19
C ASN A 174 12.85 -9.33 -2.43
N ALA A 175 12.97 -10.64 -2.39
CA ALA A 175 14.27 -11.31 -2.58
C ALA A 175 14.81 -11.14 -4.01
#